data_edc80a35f2c808ec1d9078aefc0e43f3
#
_entry.id   edc80a35f2c808ec1d9078aefc0e43f3
#
_cell.length_a   1.000
_cell.length_b   1.000
_cell.length_c   1.000
_cell.angle_alpha   90.00
_cell.angle_beta   90.00
_cell.angle_gamma   90.00
#
_symmetry.space_group_name_H-M   'P 1'
#
loop_
_entity.id
_entity.type
_entity.pdbx_description
1 polymer ?
#
loop_
_entity_poly.entity_id
_entity_poly.type
_entity_poly.pdbx_seq_one_letter_code
_entity_poly.pdbx_strand_id
1 'polypeptide(L)'
;MENNDNEKYMMIGGKRIPIRIEEIDIFQLDYYPENPRINYVLSKYGEHLDQNIIEQSLWSLDSTKNLADDIRRNGGLLEEILVLGRQVIEGNTRLCAYRHLYETAVGGQKEKWKKIRAKRLLETIDVKDLFLLLGKLHIEGKTEWDPYEKASYIYKMINENGMSPEEISKIVGLSASDIKNQIAAYELIRDNYLPRITKLDDRETEIKKFSIFLEYCRSSDLQKIKKESPDVLTNEKFINWVLEDRIHSAAYDVRKDLANILRCKPARKVFRSSPPEEAIPAAKDIVAIDRPETANTFFAKLTQMTKFLSDAPVINIKSKVEENPRMRNLIDRFHSEAQKFYRTISASNSEQPSVTRISKKNSRRFH
;
A
#
# COMPACT_ATOMS: atom_id res chain seq x y z
N MET A 1 -38.89 32.46 -27.84
CA MET A 1 -38.18 31.21 -27.41
C MET A 1 -36.74 31.58 -27.29
N GLU A 2 -36.33 32.03 -26.13
CA GLU A 2 -34.91 32.33 -25.85
C GLU A 2 -34.19 31.01 -25.69
N ASN A 3 -33.23 30.75 -26.55
CA ASN A 3 -32.30 29.64 -26.45
C ASN A 3 -31.47 29.85 -25.18
N ASN A 4 -31.75 29.08 -24.14
CA ASN A 4 -30.96 29.01 -22.94
C ASN A 4 -29.69 28.17 -23.19
N ASP A 5 -28.77 28.69 -24.02
CA ASP A 5 -27.47 28.03 -24.35
C ASP A 5 -26.47 28.02 -23.19
N ASN A 6 -26.89 28.26 -21.93
CA ASN A 6 -26.03 28.41 -20.77
C ASN A 6 -26.33 27.37 -19.65
N GLU A 7 -27.08 26.34 -19.92
CA GLU A 7 -27.25 25.25 -18.95
C GLU A 7 -25.98 24.41 -18.87
N LYS A 8 -25.27 24.54 -17.76
CA LYS A 8 -24.13 23.67 -17.45
C LYS A 8 -24.65 22.28 -17.12
N TYR A 9 -23.99 21.25 -17.61
CA TYR A 9 -24.35 19.86 -17.34
C TYR A 9 -23.11 19.03 -17.03
N MET A 10 -23.32 17.92 -16.33
CA MET A 10 -22.34 16.89 -16.07
C MET A 10 -22.76 15.58 -16.75
N MET A 11 -21.82 14.88 -17.37
CA MET A 11 -22.08 13.57 -17.96
C MET A 11 -21.91 12.48 -16.88
N ILE A 12 -22.99 11.78 -16.57
CA ILE A 12 -23.02 10.71 -15.56
C ILE A 12 -23.74 9.50 -16.18
N GLY A 13 -23.09 8.34 -16.23
CA GLY A 13 -23.66 7.13 -16.80
C GLY A 13 -24.15 7.29 -18.27
N GLY A 14 -23.54 8.22 -19.03
CA GLY A 14 -23.97 8.55 -20.39
C GLY A 14 -25.14 9.53 -20.48
N LYS A 15 -25.72 9.95 -19.34
CA LYS A 15 -26.82 10.94 -19.28
C LYS A 15 -26.27 12.34 -19.03
N ARG A 16 -26.94 13.35 -19.61
CA ARG A 16 -26.68 14.77 -19.31
C ARG A 16 -27.48 15.17 -18.08
N ILE A 17 -26.81 15.42 -16.95
CA ILE A 17 -27.43 15.89 -15.71
C ILE A 17 -27.16 17.40 -15.59
N PRO A 18 -28.22 18.22 -15.56
CA PRO A 18 -28.05 19.66 -15.41
C PRO A 18 -27.49 20.01 -14.03
N ILE A 19 -26.57 20.98 -14.01
CA ILE A 19 -25.92 21.46 -12.79
C ILE A 19 -26.06 22.95 -12.65
N ARG A 20 -26.11 23.40 -11.37
CA ARG A 20 -26.02 24.83 -11.02
C ARG A 20 -24.79 25.06 -10.15
N ILE A 21 -24.01 26.09 -10.49
CA ILE A 21 -22.92 26.56 -9.63
C ILE A 21 -23.48 27.67 -8.76
N GLU A 22 -23.41 27.46 -7.43
CA GLU A 22 -23.96 28.41 -6.45
C GLU A 22 -23.13 28.39 -5.15
N GLU A 23 -23.32 29.40 -4.31
CA GLU A 23 -22.79 29.41 -2.94
C GLU A 23 -23.87 28.93 -1.97
N ILE A 24 -23.54 27.91 -1.19
CA ILE A 24 -24.46 27.26 -0.27
C ILE A 24 -23.97 27.49 1.17
N ASP A 25 -24.87 27.77 2.09
CA ASP A 25 -24.58 27.83 3.52
C ASP A 25 -24.12 26.43 4.00
N ILE A 26 -22.94 26.39 4.64
CA ILE A 26 -22.32 25.14 5.08
C ILE A 26 -23.19 24.32 6.04
N PHE A 27 -24.10 24.99 6.76
CA PHE A 27 -25.03 24.34 7.72
C PHE A 27 -26.29 23.79 7.04
N GLN A 28 -26.53 24.10 5.77
CA GLN A 28 -27.58 23.50 4.96
C GLN A 28 -27.14 22.21 4.28
N LEU A 29 -25.87 21.84 4.41
CA LEU A 29 -25.26 20.67 3.79
C LEU A 29 -25.05 19.55 4.81
N ASP A 30 -25.21 18.33 4.35
CA ASP A 30 -24.96 17.12 5.11
C ASP A 30 -23.80 16.35 4.49
N TYR A 31 -22.95 15.73 5.32
CA TYR A 31 -21.91 14.81 4.86
C TYR A 31 -22.55 13.56 4.25
N TYR A 32 -21.90 13.02 3.21
CA TYR A 32 -22.32 11.75 2.62
C TYR A 32 -21.94 10.58 3.54
N PRO A 33 -22.90 9.81 4.02
CA PRO A 33 -22.64 8.76 5.02
C PRO A 33 -21.76 7.62 4.49
N GLU A 34 -21.89 7.30 3.20
CA GLU A 34 -21.09 6.25 2.54
C GLU A 34 -19.78 6.78 1.95
N ASN A 35 -19.18 7.79 2.59
CA ASN A 35 -17.92 8.37 2.13
C ASN A 35 -16.78 7.34 2.23
N PRO A 36 -16.25 6.88 1.09
CA PRO A 36 -15.24 5.82 1.08
C PRO A 36 -13.97 6.16 1.85
N ARG A 37 -13.59 7.46 1.91
CA ARG A 37 -12.37 7.91 2.59
C ARG A 37 -12.33 7.58 4.08
N ILE A 38 -13.48 7.48 4.72
CA ILE A 38 -13.63 7.20 6.15
C ILE A 38 -14.53 6.00 6.42
N ASN A 39 -14.89 5.26 5.39
CA ASN A 39 -15.83 4.14 5.52
C ASN A 39 -15.36 3.11 6.56
N TYR A 40 -14.06 2.82 6.60
CA TYR A 40 -13.49 1.94 7.61
C TYR A 40 -13.64 2.51 9.03
N VAL A 41 -13.38 3.80 9.22
CA VAL A 41 -13.56 4.47 10.52
C VAL A 41 -15.03 4.46 10.92
N LEU A 42 -15.92 4.77 9.97
CA LEU A 42 -17.37 4.78 10.20
C LEU A 42 -17.93 3.40 10.53
N SER A 43 -17.36 2.33 9.98
CA SER A 43 -17.79 0.96 10.28
C SER A 43 -17.66 0.56 11.76
N LYS A 44 -16.86 1.29 12.54
CA LYS A 44 -16.73 1.11 14.00
C LYS A 44 -17.99 1.52 14.77
N TYR A 45 -18.79 2.41 14.17
CA TYR A 45 -19.98 2.98 14.82
C TYR A 45 -21.30 2.29 14.44
N GLY A 46 -21.27 1.34 13.49
CA GLY A 46 -22.43 0.56 13.06
C GLY A 46 -23.54 1.45 12.48
N GLU A 47 -24.80 1.19 12.87
CA GLU A 47 -25.96 1.94 12.40
C GLU A 47 -26.13 3.33 13.06
N HIS A 48 -25.33 3.67 14.06
CA HIS A 48 -25.40 4.94 14.81
C HIS A 48 -24.52 6.04 14.20
N LEU A 49 -24.52 6.17 12.88
CA LEU A 49 -23.78 7.21 12.17
C LEU A 49 -24.57 8.51 12.16
N ASP A 50 -24.13 9.51 12.94
CA ASP A 50 -24.61 10.89 12.85
C ASP A 50 -23.60 11.81 12.12
N GLN A 51 -24.04 13.01 11.77
CA GLN A 51 -23.24 13.99 11.05
C GLN A 51 -22.02 14.45 11.86
N ASN A 52 -22.08 14.45 13.18
CA ASN A 52 -21.00 14.85 14.06
C ASN A 52 -19.88 13.80 14.06
N ILE A 53 -20.24 12.50 14.08
CA ILE A 53 -19.28 11.40 13.99
C ILE A 53 -18.52 11.46 12.67
N ILE A 54 -19.25 11.72 11.57
CA ILE A 54 -18.62 11.88 10.24
C ILE A 54 -17.67 13.07 10.23
N GLU A 55 -18.09 14.21 10.77
CA GLU A 55 -17.27 15.42 10.85
C GLU A 55 -16.00 15.22 11.67
N GLN A 56 -16.11 14.64 12.86
CA GLN A 56 -14.97 14.33 13.73
C GLN A 56 -13.99 13.35 13.06
N SER A 57 -14.51 12.32 12.39
CA SER A 57 -13.71 11.36 11.65
C SER A 57 -12.94 12.02 10.50
N LEU A 58 -13.60 12.92 9.75
CA LEU A 58 -12.94 13.68 8.68
C LEU A 58 -11.89 14.64 9.23
N TRP A 59 -12.18 15.30 10.36
CA TRP A 59 -11.25 16.24 10.99
C TRP A 59 -10.05 15.55 11.63
N SER A 60 -10.16 14.30 12.04
CA SER A 60 -9.05 13.52 12.59
C SER A 60 -7.93 13.29 11.56
N LEU A 61 -8.25 13.33 10.25
CA LEU A 61 -7.29 13.13 9.17
C LEU A 61 -6.35 14.34 9.02
N ASP A 62 -5.04 14.10 9.04
CA ASP A 62 -4.05 15.16 8.81
C ASP A 62 -4.19 15.81 7.42
N SER A 63 -4.63 15.05 6.42
CA SER A 63 -4.94 15.58 5.09
C SER A 63 -6.06 16.63 5.12
N THR A 64 -7.06 16.51 6.00
CA THR A 64 -8.13 17.49 6.16
C THR A 64 -7.63 18.77 6.84
N LYS A 65 -6.77 18.64 7.86
CA LYS A 65 -6.16 19.78 8.54
C LYS A 65 -5.25 20.59 7.59
N ASN A 66 -4.39 19.87 6.83
CA ASN A 66 -3.55 20.49 5.81
C ASN A 66 -4.38 21.21 4.73
N LEU A 67 -5.49 20.59 4.29
CA LEU A 67 -6.43 21.20 3.34
C LEU A 67 -7.07 22.47 3.92
N ALA A 68 -7.45 22.50 5.21
CA ALA A 68 -7.99 23.70 5.85
C ALA A 68 -6.97 24.85 5.86
N ASP A 69 -5.69 24.56 6.11
CA ASP A 69 -4.62 25.56 6.04
C ASP A 69 -4.38 26.05 4.61
N ASP A 70 -4.48 25.18 3.61
CA ASP A 70 -4.38 25.58 2.20
C ASP A 70 -5.57 26.46 1.79
N ILE A 71 -6.79 26.10 2.15
CA ILE A 71 -8.00 26.90 1.90
C ILE A 71 -7.87 28.27 2.56
N ARG A 72 -7.36 28.33 3.80
CA ARG A 72 -7.13 29.60 4.51
C ARG A 72 -6.12 30.47 3.77
N ARG A 73 -4.99 29.90 3.33
CA ARG A 73 -3.93 30.61 2.59
C ARG A 73 -4.40 31.11 1.23
N ASN A 74 -5.13 30.30 0.49
CA ASN A 74 -5.63 30.63 -0.84
C ASN A 74 -6.87 31.54 -0.79
N GLY A 75 -7.47 31.72 0.39
CA GLY A 75 -8.64 32.57 0.57
C GLY A 75 -9.95 31.96 0.10
N GLY A 76 -10.00 30.66 -0.21
CA GLY A 76 -11.17 29.91 -0.66
C GLY A 76 -10.81 28.60 -1.36
N LEU A 77 -11.83 27.96 -1.98
CA LEU A 77 -11.66 26.74 -2.76
C LEU A 77 -11.14 27.03 -4.17
N LEU A 78 -10.27 26.16 -4.66
CA LEU A 78 -9.90 26.10 -6.09
C LEU A 78 -10.93 25.34 -6.92
N GLU A 79 -11.60 24.34 -6.34
CA GLU A 79 -12.60 23.50 -7.01
C GLU A 79 -13.88 23.44 -6.17
N GLU A 80 -15.04 23.49 -6.83
CA GLU A 80 -16.34 23.38 -6.18
C GLU A 80 -16.55 22.01 -5.58
N ILE A 81 -17.32 21.91 -4.49
CA ILE A 81 -17.86 20.64 -4.00
C ILE A 81 -19.04 20.21 -4.87
N LEU A 82 -19.37 18.91 -4.86
CA LEU A 82 -20.51 18.34 -5.59
C LEU A 82 -21.63 17.99 -4.63
N VAL A 83 -22.84 18.47 -4.90
CA VAL A 83 -24.00 18.34 -4.00
C VAL A 83 -25.19 17.73 -4.73
N LEU A 84 -25.84 16.74 -4.11
CA LEU A 84 -27.12 16.19 -4.50
C LEU A 84 -28.13 16.40 -3.36
N GLY A 85 -29.18 17.16 -3.61
CA GLY A 85 -30.07 17.58 -2.54
C GLY A 85 -29.35 18.38 -1.46
N ARG A 86 -29.22 17.81 -0.26
CA ARG A 86 -28.42 18.36 0.85
C ARG A 86 -27.07 17.66 1.02
N GLN A 87 -26.89 16.49 0.42
CA GLN A 87 -25.70 15.66 0.62
C GLN A 87 -24.52 16.11 -0.23
N VAL A 88 -23.37 16.24 0.40
CA VAL A 88 -22.09 16.51 -0.28
C VAL A 88 -21.51 15.20 -0.80
N ILE A 89 -21.80 14.89 -2.06
CA ILE A 89 -21.37 13.65 -2.71
C ILE A 89 -19.86 13.63 -2.89
N GLU A 90 -19.26 14.78 -3.25
CA GLU A 90 -17.80 14.95 -3.36
C GLU A 90 -17.37 16.27 -2.71
N GLY A 91 -16.28 16.25 -1.95
CA GLY A 91 -15.74 17.40 -1.23
C GLY A 91 -16.10 17.42 0.25
N ASN A 92 -16.41 16.28 0.87
CA ASN A 92 -16.72 16.19 2.29
C ASN A 92 -15.58 16.75 3.17
N THR A 93 -14.32 16.51 2.83
CA THR A 93 -13.16 17.11 3.53
C THR A 93 -13.11 18.63 3.37
N ARG A 94 -13.56 19.16 2.22
CA ARG A 94 -13.67 20.61 1.98
C ARG A 94 -14.77 21.24 2.82
N LEU A 95 -15.93 20.58 2.94
CA LEU A 95 -17.00 21.03 3.85
C LEU A 95 -16.54 21.00 5.30
N CYS A 96 -15.87 19.93 5.74
CA CYS A 96 -15.32 19.81 7.09
C CYS A 96 -14.30 20.94 7.38
N ALA A 97 -13.40 21.21 6.45
CA ALA A 97 -12.43 22.31 6.56
C ALA A 97 -13.14 23.67 6.68
N TYR A 98 -14.17 23.93 5.87
CA TYR A 98 -14.95 25.18 5.94
C TYR A 98 -15.66 25.37 7.28
N ARG A 99 -16.30 24.31 7.82
CA ARG A 99 -16.94 24.35 9.14
C ARG A 99 -15.93 24.65 10.23
N HIS A 100 -14.78 23.99 10.21
CA HIS A 100 -13.72 24.24 11.18
C HIS A 100 -13.15 25.68 11.05
N LEU A 101 -12.92 26.17 9.82
CA LEU A 101 -12.51 27.55 9.58
C LEU A 101 -13.54 28.57 10.07
N TYR A 102 -14.84 28.29 9.90
CA TYR A 102 -15.92 29.11 10.43
C TYR A 102 -15.90 29.12 11.96
N GLU A 103 -15.76 27.99 12.62
CA GLU A 103 -15.73 27.89 14.09
C GLU A 103 -14.54 28.61 14.70
N THR A 104 -13.37 28.50 14.10
CA THR A 104 -12.12 29.07 14.61
C THR A 104 -11.87 30.51 14.19
N ALA A 105 -12.64 31.06 13.24
CA ALA A 105 -12.50 32.42 12.77
C ALA A 105 -13.00 33.45 13.81
N VAL A 106 -12.30 34.59 13.91
CA VAL A 106 -12.63 35.66 14.83
C VAL A 106 -13.21 36.86 14.07
N GLY A 107 -14.28 37.45 14.65
CA GLY A 107 -14.89 38.68 14.12
C GLY A 107 -15.55 38.49 12.74
N GLY A 108 -15.44 39.51 11.89
CA GLY A 108 -16.05 39.51 10.54
C GLY A 108 -15.51 38.45 9.56
N GLN A 109 -14.44 37.76 9.91
CA GLN A 109 -13.91 36.67 9.07
C GLN A 109 -14.79 35.43 9.05
N LYS A 110 -15.70 35.23 10.02
CA LYS A 110 -16.65 34.13 10.04
C LYS A 110 -17.53 34.08 8.79
N GLU A 111 -18.05 35.22 8.37
CA GLU A 111 -18.94 35.30 7.21
C GLU A 111 -18.27 34.81 5.90
N LYS A 112 -16.96 34.94 5.81
CA LYS A 112 -16.19 34.42 4.67
C LYS A 112 -16.29 32.89 4.52
N TRP A 113 -16.35 32.16 5.63
CA TRP A 113 -16.37 30.69 5.65
C TRP A 113 -17.77 30.09 5.75
N LYS A 114 -18.82 30.95 5.89
CA LYS A 114 -20.20 30.52 6.04
C LYS A 114 -20.78 29.91 4.77
N LYS A 115 -20.30 30.34 3.61
CA LYS A 115 -20.78 29.85 2.32
C LYS A 115 -19.68 29.15 1.56
N ILE A 116 -20.01 28.02 0.94
CA ILE A 116 -19.12 27.20 0.15
C ILE A 116 -19.61 27.13 -1.31
N ARG A 117 -18.68 27.25 -2.24
CA ARG A 117 -18.99 27.16 -3.66
C ARG A 117 -19.22 25.70 -4.06
N ALA A 118 -20.36 25.42 -4.70
CA ALA A 118 -20.83 24.08 -4.99
C ALA A 118 -21.38 23.94 -6.41
N LYS A 119 -21.20 22.78 -6.99
CA LYS A 119 -21.95 22.26 -8.16
C LYS A 119 -23.13 21.46 -7.61
N ARG A 120 -24.33 21.99 -7.72
CA ARG A 120 -25.54 21.26 -7.35
C ARG A 120 -26.08 20.50 -8.54
N LEU A 121 -26.31 19.21 -8.38
CA LEU A 121 -27.04 18.38 -9.33
C LEU A 121 -28.52 18.71 -9.19
N LEU A 122 -29.19 19.03 -10.30
CA LEU A 122 -30.57 19.49 -10.31
C LEU A 122 -31.59 18.34 -10.50
N GLU A 123 -31.12 17.17 -10.86
CA GLU A 123 -31.95 15.97 -11.02
C GLU A 123 -31.49 14.88 -10.04
N THR A 124 -32.41 13.98 -9.71
CA THR A 124 -32.10 12.76 -8.97
C THR A 124 -31.27 11.83 -9.85
N ILE A 125 -30.28 11.21 -9.24
CA ILE A 125 -29.42 10.22 -9.89
C ILE A 125 -29.75 8.86 -9.28
N ASP A 126 -29.83 7.82 -10.09
CA ASP A 126 -29.97 6.48 -9.56
C ASP A 126 -28.69 6.03 -8.83
N VAL A 127 -28.83 5.06 -7.93
CA VAL A 127 -27.72 4.59 -7.09
C VAL A 127 -26.53 4.10 -7.93
N LYS A 128 -26.82 3.42 -9.05
CA LYS A 128 -25.77 2.93 -9.96
C LYS A 128 -25.00 4.08 -10.61
N ASP A 129 -25.70 5.09 -11.12
CA ASP A 129 -25.06 6.27 -11.75
C ASP A 129 -24.28 7.09 -10.71
N LEU A 130 -24.78 7.18 -9.45
CA LEU A 130 -24.05 7.81 -8.34
C LEU A 130 -22.75 7.07 -8.03
N PHE A 131 -22.79 5.73 -7.96
CA PHE A 131 -21.60 4.92 -7.75
C PHE A 131 -20.59 5.06 -8.90
N LEU A 132 -21.06 5.13 -10.14
CA LEU A 132 -20.20 5.37 -11.32
C LEU A 132 -19.50 6.74 -11.23
N LEU A 133 -20.25 7.77 -10.84
CA LEU A 133 -19.71 9.12 -10.67
C LEU A 133 -18.64 9.17 -9.60
N LEU A 134 -18.90 8.61 -8.41
CA LEU A 134 -17.94 8.57 -7.32
C LEU A 134 -16.68 7.75 -7.68
N GLY A 135 -16.87 6.60 -8.33
CA GLY A 135 -15.76 5.80 -8.84
C GLY A 135 -14.87 6.59 -9.79
N LYS A 136 -15.45 7.31 -10.74
CA LYS A 136 -14.70 8.14 -11.70
C LYS A 136 -13.97 9.29 -11.01
N LEU A 137 -14.63 9.98 -10.08
CA LEU A 137 -14.03 11.13 -9.38
C LEU A 137 -12.85 10.76 -8.49
N HIS A 138 -12.87 9.57 -7.89
CA HIS A 138 -11.93 9.20 -6.84
C HIS A 138 -10.95 8.08 -7.24
N ILE A 139 -11.26 7.27 -8.23
CA ILE A 139 -10.35 6.24 -8.74
C ILE A 139 -9.44 6.82 -9.82
N GLU A 140 -9.97 7.70 -10.68
CA GLU A 140 -9.22 8.42 -11.74
C GLU A 140 -8.83 9.86 -11.34
N GLY A 141 -9.44 10.42 -10.28
CA GLY A 141 -9.32 11.82 -9.90
C GLY A 141 -7.99 12.17 -9.21
N LYS A 142 -7.75 13.50 -9.05
CA LYS A 142 -6.56 14.06 -8.41
C LYS A 142 -6.41 13.72 -6.92
N THR A 143 -7.47 13.33 -6.24
CA THR A 143 -7.46 12.96 -4.83
C THR A 143 -7.69 11.46 -4.72
N GLU A 144 -6.61 10.70 -4.66
CA GLU A 144 -6.67 9.25 -4.54
C GLU A 144 -7.21 8.82 -3.17
N TRP A 145 -8.11 7.85 -3.18
CA TRP A 145 -8.48 7.11 -1.97
C TRP A 145 -7.33 6.21 -1.52
N ASP A 146 -7.34 5.89 -0.24
CA ASP A 146 -6.50 4.82 0.26
C ASP A 146 -6.75 3.53 -0.54
N PRO A 147 -5.73 2.78 -0.91
CA PRO A 147 -5.89 1.57 -1.72
C PRO A 147 -6.89 0.54 -1.16
N TYR A 148 -6.98 0.42 0.16
CA TYR A 148 -7.95 -0.46 0.81
C TYR A 148 -9.39 0.05 0.59
N GLU A 149 -9.62 1.35 0.77
CA GLU A 149 -10.93 1.97 0.57
C GLU A 149 -11.37 1.92 -0.91
N LYS A 150 -10.42 2.11 -1.81
CA LYS A 150 -10.64 1.92 -3.26
C LYS A 150 -11.13 0.51 -3.58
N ALA A 151 -10.46 -0.50 -3.02
CA ALA A 151 -10.85 -1.89 -3.21
C ALA A 151 -12.20 -2.24 -2.55
N SER A 152 -12.47 -1.69 -1.37
CA SER A 152 -13.78 -1.77 -0.69
C SER A 152 -14.90 -1.23 -1.57
N TYR A 153 -14.66 -0.09 -2.20
CA TYR A 153 -15.64 0.53 -3.09
C TYR A 153 -15.90 -0.32 -4.35
N ILE A 154 -14.84 -0.83 -4.98
CA ILE A 154 -14.96 -1.76 -6.11
C ILE A 154 -15.73 -3.03 -5.70
N TYR A 155 -15.47 -3.55 -4.50
CA TYR A 155 -16.21 -4.69 -3.96
C TYR A 155 -17.71 -4.40 -3.85
N LYS A 156 -18.11 -3.22 -3.34
CA LYS A 156 -19.52 -2.79 -3.27
C LYS A 156 -20.14 -2.65 -4.65
N MET A 157 -19.42 -2.09 -5.64
CA MET A 157 -19.90 -1.98 -7.02
C MET A 157 -20.32 -3.35 -7.59
N ILE A 158 -19.59 -4.39 -7.29
CA ILE A 158 -19.90 -5.75 -7.77
C ILE A 158 -21.01 -6.39 -6.93
N ASN A 159 -20.84 -6.42 -5.62
CA ASN A 159 -21.70 -7.25 -4.76
C ASN A 159 -23.03 -6.60 -4.40
N GLU A 160 -23.09 -5.27 -4.30
CA GLU A 160 -24.29 -4.53 -3.95
C GLU A 160 -25.03 -3.97 -5.18
N ASN A 161 -24.26 -3.59 -6.22
CA ASN A 161 -24.82 -2.99 -7.43
C ASN A 161 -24.80 -3.92 -8.65
N GLY A 162 -24.34 -5.17 -8.52
CA GLY A 162 -24.38 -6.19 -9.55
C GLY A 162 -23.57 -5.90 -10.81
N MET A 163 -22.54 -5.03 -10.70
CA MET A 163 -21.69 -4.66 -11.84
C MET A 163 -20.64 -5.75 -12.10
N SER A 164 -20.38 -6.02 -13.39
CA SER A 164 -19.28 -6.91 -13.78
C SER A 164 -17.93 -6.21 -13.71
N PRO A 165 -16.82 -6.97 -13.47
CA PRO A 165 -15.47 -6.41 -13.53
C PRO A 165 -15.15 -5.72 -14.86
N GLU A 166 -15.74 -6.20 -15.94
CA GLU A 166 -15.59 -5.66 -17.29
C GLU A 166 -16.29 -4.29 -17.46
N GLU A 167 -17.45 -4.09 -16.83
CA GLU A 167 -18.13 -2.80 -16.77
C GLU A 167 -17.33 -1.79 -15.95
N ILE A 168 -16.87 -2.20 -14.77
CA ILE A 168 -16.04 -1.34 -13.89
C ILE A 168 -14.73 -0.96 -14.57
N SER A 169 -14.08 -1.91 -15.26
CA SER A 169 -12.84 -1.69 -16.01
C SER A 169 -12.94 -0.51 -16.98
N LYS A 170 -14.08 -0.39 -17.70
CA LYS A 170 -14.32 0.71 -18.64
C LYS A 170 -14.47 2.08 -17.99
N ILE A 171 -14.82 2.09 -16.70
CA ILE A 171 -15.15 3.31 -15.96
C ILE A 171 -13.93 3.79 -15.17
N VAL A 172 -13.19 2.86 -14.56
CA VAL A 172 -12.11 3.21 -13.61
C VAL A 172 -10.70 3.02 -14.18
N GLY A 173 -10.57 2.68 -15.47
CA GLY A 173 -9.28 2.54 -16.16
C GLY A 173 -8.40 1.38 -15.67
N LEU A 174 -8.93 0.48 -14.83
CA LEU A 174 -8.22 -0.70 -14.33
C LEU A 174 -8.56 -1.92 -15.20
N SER A 175 -7.63 -2.84 -15.38
CA SER A 175 -7.94 -4.10 -16.05
C SER A 175 -8.92 -4.96 -15.22
N ALA A 176 -9.75 -5.77 -15.88
CA ALA A 176 -10.65 -6.70 -15.17
C ALA A 176 -9.88 -7.68 -14.26
N SER A 177 -8.65 -8.05 -14.64
CA SER A 177 -7.75 -8.85 -13.79
C SER A 177 -7.30 -8.09 -12.54
N ASP A 178 -6.94 -6.81 -12.66
CA ASP A 178 -6.57 -5.99 -11.50
C ASP A 178 -7.76 -5.80 -10.55
N ILE A 179 -8.96 -5.60 -11.09
CA ILE A 179 -10.20 -5.50 -10.30
C ILE A 179 -10.40 -6.79 -9.49
N LYS A 180 -10.29 -7.97 -10.10
CA LYS A 180 -10.40 -9.25 -9.42
C LYS A 180 -9.34 -9.43 -8.32
N ASN A 181 -8.11 -9.00 -8.59
CA ASN A 181 -7.03 -9.08 -7.60
C ASN A 181 -7.25 -8.11 -6.43
N GLN A 182 -7.76 -6.90 -6.68
CA GLN A 182 -8.09 -5.93 -5.62
C GLN A 182 -9.20 -6.46 -4.71
N ILE A 183 -10.25 -7.07 -5.29
CA ILE A 183 -11.32 -7.70 -4.52
C ILE A 183 -10.79 -8.84 -3.67
N ALA A 184 -10.00 -9.75 -4.26
CA ALA A 184 -9.42 -10.87 -3.54
C ALA A 184 -8.52 -10.41 -2.37
N ALA A 185 -7.74 -9.34 -2.56
CA ALA A 185 -6.92 -8.74 -1.50
C ALA A 185 -7.78 -8.10 -0.40
N TYR A 186 -8.85 -7.39 -0.78
CA TYR A 186 -9.79 -6.78 0.14
C TYR A 186 -10.51 -7.82 1.01
N GLU A 187 -11.05 -8.87 0.39
CA GLU A 187 -11.71 -9.99 1.09
C GLU A 187 -10.75 -10.69 2.05
N LEU A 188 -9.52 -10.95 1.61
CA LEU A 188 -8.50 -11.59 2.44
C LEU A 188 -8.18 -10.76 3.69
N ILE A 189 -8.11 -9.44 3.56
CA ILE A 189 -7.89 -8.54 4.69
C ILE A 189 -9.13 -8.48 5.57
N ARG A 190 -10.29 -8.18 5.01
CA ARG A 190 -11.55 -7.99 5.75
C ARG A 190 -11.95 -9.24 6.53
N ASP A 191 -11.89 -10.40 5.88
CA ASP A 191 -12.49 -11.63 6.42
C ASP A 191 -11.49 -12.47 7.23
N ASN A 192 -10.19 -12.38 6.93
CA ASN A 192 -9.20 -13.28 7.51
C ASN A 192 -8.07 -12.58 8.30
N TYR A 193 -7.70 -11.35 7.94
CA TYR A 193 -6.60 -10.63 8.59
C TYR A 193 -7.09 -9.72 9.72
N LEU A 194 -7.97 -8.78 9.43
CA LEU A 194 -8.46 -7.81 10.42
C LEU A 194 -9.17 -8.45 11.62
N PRO A 195 -9.93 -9.57 11.51
CA PRO A 195 -10.52 -10.22 12.67
C PRO A 195 -9.48 -10.71 13.69
N ARG A 196 -8.22 -10.90 13.29
CA ARG A 196 -7.13 -11.32 14.17
C ARG A 196 -6.43 -10.16 14.89
N ILE A 197 -6.73 -8.92 14.48
CA ILE A 197 -6.23 -7.71 15.13
C ILE A 197 -7.18 -7.37 16.28
N THR A 198 -6.70 -7.54 17.50
CA THR A 198 -7.52 -7.42 18.73
C THR A 198 -7.87 -5.98 19.08
N LYS A 199 -6.95 -5.04 18.81
CA LYS A 199 -7.18 -3.62 19.07
C LYS A 199 -7.75 -2.93 17.82
N LEU A 200 -8.89 -2.28 17.97
CA LEU A 200 -9.56 -1.59 16.86
C LEU A 200 -8.71 -0.47 16.26
N ASP A 201 -7.96 0.25 17.09
CA ASP A 201 -7.11 1.36 16.63
C ASP A 201 -5.92 0.86 15.78
N ASP A 202 -5.38 -0.33 16.10
CA ASP A 202 -4.32 -0.94 15.31
C ASP A 202 -4.82 -1.31 13.89
N ARG A 203 -6.09 -1.69 13.74
CA ARG A 203 -6.69 -2.05 12.44
C ARG A 203 -6.58 -0.94 11.40
N GLU A 204 -6.67 0.33 11.82
CA GLU A 204 -6.51 1.48 10.93
C GLU A 204 -5.09 1.57 10.34
N THR A 205 -4.09 1.18 11.12
CA THR A 205 -2.71 1.07 10.65
C THR A 205 -2.52 -0.17 9.78
N GLU A 206 -3.19 -1.26 10.13
CA GLU A 206 -3.04 -2.54 9.44
C GLU A 206 -3.65 -2.57 8.03
N ILE A 207 -4.70 -1.81 7.75
CA ILE A 207 -5.25 -1.67 6.38
C ILE A 207 -4.25 -1.04 5.41
N LYS A 208 -3.26 -0.28 5.90
CA LYS A 208 -2.18 0.28 5.08
C LYS A 208 -1.27 -0.79 4.49
N LYS A 209 -1.29 -2.01 5.03
CA LYS A 209 -0.61 -3.18 4.45
C LYS A 209 -1.32 -3.74 3.21
N PHE A 210 -2.39 -3.12 2.73
CA PHE A 210 -3.17 -3.58 1.57
C PHE A 210 -2.30 -3.90 0.35
N SER A 211 -1.28 -3.11 0.07
CA SER A 211 -0.36 -3.34 -1.04
C SER A 211 0.37 -4.69 -0.97
N ILE A 212 0.69 -5.17 0.24
CA ILE A 212 1.31 -6.48 0.49
C ILE A 212 0.35 -7.60 0.06
N PHE A 213 -0.92 -7.51 0.47
CA PHE A 213 -1.96 -8.48 0.11
C PHE A 213 -2.29 -8.42 -1.38
N LEU A 214 -2.31 -7.23 -1.96
CA LEU A 214 -2.55 -7.05 -3.40
C LEU A 214 -1.45 -7.72 -4.24
N GLU A 215 -0.18 -7.53 -3.89
CA GLU A 215 0.93 -8.19 -4.59
C GLU A 215 0.92 -9.71 -4.38
N TYR A 216 0.49 -10.19 -3.22
CA TYR A 216 0.25 -11.63 -3.00
C TYR A 216 -0.82 -12.18 -3.95
N CYS A 217 -1.96 -11.49 -4.09
CA CYS A 217 -3.04 -11.91 -4.99
C CYS A 217 -2.64 -11.82 -6.47
N ARG A 218 -1.86 -10.80 -6.84
CA ARG A 218 -1.37 -10.57 -8.22
C ARG A 218 -0.31 -11.57 -8.67
N SER A 219 0.47 -12.11 -7.73
CA SER A 219 1.59 -12.98 -8.07
C SER A 219 1.12 -14.34 -8.59
N SER A 220 1.20 -14.55 -9.91
CA SER A 220 0.90 -15.85 -10.54
C SER A 220 1.73 -16.98 -9.96
N ASP A 221 2.99 -16.73 -9.62
CA ASP A 221 3.90 -17.68 -9.01
C ASP A 221 3.46 -18.11 -7.61
N LEU A 222 3.05 -17.15 -6.76
CA LEU A 222 2.53 -17.46 -5.42
C LEU A 222 1.19 -18.19 -5.50
N GLN A 223 0.29 -17.77 -6.41
CA GLN A 223 -0.97 -18.48 -6.61
C GLN A 223 -0.75 -19.92 -7.13
N LYS A 224 0.25 -20.14 -7.99
CA LYS A 224 0.65 -21.47 -8.44
C LYS A 224 1.19 -22.31 -7.28
N ILE A 225 2.11 -21.78 -6.46
CA ILE A 225 2.63 -22.47 -5.27
C ILE A 225 1.50 -22.83 -4.31
N LYS A 226 0.57 -21.92 -4.06
CA LYS A 226 -0.59 -22.15 -3.20
C LYS A 226 -1.44 -23.32 -3.69
N LYS A 227 -1.64 -23.44 -5.00
CA LYS A 227 -2.44 -24.51 -5.61
C LYS A 227 -1.72 -25.86 -5.61
N GLU A 228 -0.42 -25.85 -5.95
CA GLU A 228 0.36 -27.08 -6.16
C GLU A 228 1.02 -27.62 -4.89
N SER A 229 1.27 -26.75 -3.91
CA SER A 229 2.01 -27.07 -2.68
C SER A 229 1.39 -26.41 -1.44
N PRO A 230 0.19 -26.84 -1.01
CA PRO A 230 -0.50 -26.24 0.15
C PRO A 230 0.24 -26.48 1.47
N ASP A 231 1.14 -27.46 1.52
CA ASP A 231 2.09 -27.64 2.63
C ASP A 231 3.10 -26.50 2.73
N VAL A 232 3.39 -25.82 1.62
CA VAL A 232 4.32 -24.68 1.55
C VAL A 232 3.60 -23.36 1.77
N LEU A 233 2.49 -23.11 1.04
CA LEU A 233 1.78 -21.82 1.04
C LEU A 233 0.26 -22.02 1.08
N THR A 234 -0.39 -21.39 2.04
CA THR A 234 -1.83 -21.15 2.11
C THR A 234 -2.09 -19.68 2.43
N ASN A 235 -3.32 -19.22 2.26
CA ASN A 235 -3.71 -17.87 2.72
C ASN A 235 -3.43 -17.68 4.21
N GLU A 236 -3.71 -18.69 5.03
CA GLU A 236 -3.48 -18.65 6.46
C GLU A 236 -1.99 -18.50 6.80
N LYS A 237 -1.10 -19.27 6.15
CA LYS A 237 0.35 -19.14 6.34
C LYS A 237 0.83 -17.76 5.96
N PHE A 238 0.35 -17.22 4.83
CA PHE A 238 0.71 -15.89 4.38
C PHE A 238 0.29 -14.83 5.41
N ILE A 239 -0.96 -14.90 5.88
CA ILE A 239 -1.50 -14.00 6.91
C ILE A 239 -0.65 -14.08 8.20
N ASN A 240 -0.30 -15.28 8.65
CA ASN A 240 0.55 -15.47 9.83
C ASN A 240 1.92 -14.78 9.66
N TRP A 241 2.55 -14.89 8.50
CA TRP A 241 3.81 -14.19 8.23
C TRP A 241 3.69 -12.67 8.24
N VAL A 242 2.56 -12.12 7.79
CA VAL A 242 2.28 -10.69 7.90
C VAL A 242 2.02 -10.27 9.35
N LEU A 243 1.28 -11.08 10.13
CA LEU A 243 1.03 -10.84 11.56
C LEU A 243 2.30 -10.95 12.41
N GLU A 244 3.20 -11.86 12.05
CA GLU A 244 4.50 -12.05 12.70
C GLU A 244 5.53 -11.01 12.25
N ASP A 245 5.14 -10.06 11.40
CA ASP A 245 5.98 -9.02 10.78
C ASP A 245 7.17 -9.58 9.97
N ARG A 246 7.09 -10.83 9.49
CA ARG A 246 8.08 -11.44 8.58
C ARG A 246 8.01 -10.88 7.17
N ILE A 247 6.83 -10.34 6.81
CA ILE A 247 6.55 -9.61 5.57
C ILE A 247 6.09 -8.22 5.97
N HIS A 248 7.03 -7.33 6.25
CA HIS A 248 6.79 -5.96 6.72
C HIS A 248 7.24 -4.89 5.71
N SER A 249 8.19 -5.23 4.88
CA SER A 249 8.77 -4.32 3.91
C SER A 249 7.95 -4.25 2.62
N ALA A 250 8.46 -3.54 1.65
CA ALA A 250 7.75 -3.18 0.44
C ALA A 250 7.02 -4.36 -0.21
N ALA A 251 5.81 -4.11 -0.68
CA ALA A 251 5.02 -5.01 -1.52
C ALA A 251 5.83 -5.65 -2.68
N TYR A 252 6.90 -4.99 -3.08
CA TYR A 252 7.90 -5.44 -4.04
C TYR A 252 8.55 -6.77 -3.66
N ASP A 253 8.91 -7.00 -2.39
CA ASP A 253 9.54 -8.23 -1.92
C ASP A 253 8.59 -9.43 -2.03
N VAL A 254 7.30 -9.20 -1.78
CA VAL A 254 6.26 -10.23 -1.98
C VAL A 254 6.22 -10.67 -3.44
N ARG A 255 6.21 -9.71 -4.36
CA ARG A 255 6.10 -10.01 -5.79
C ARG A 255 7.36 -10.68 -6.36
N LYS A 256 8.55 -10.22 -5.98
CA LYS A 256 9.81 -10.69 -6.58
C LYS A 256 10.48 -11.82 -5.84
N ASP A 257 10.50 -11.76 -4.52
CA ASP A 257 11.41 -12.59 -3.73
C ASP A 257 10.70 -13.76 -3.06
N LEU A 258 9.49 -13.56 -2.55
CA LEU A 258 8.79 -14.58 -1.76
C LEU A 258 8.58 -15.90 -2.54
N ALA A 259 8.21 -15.84 -3.81
CA ALA A 259 8.04 -17.03 -4.64
C ALA A 259 9.34 -17.84 -4.78
N ASN A 260 10.47 -17.17 -4.99
CA ASN A 260 11.79 -17.79 -5.09
C ASN A 260 12.23 -18.41 -3.75
N ILE A 261 11.99 -17.70 -2.64
CA ILE A 261 12.23 -18.21 -1.28
C ILE A 261 11.41 -19.48 -1.04
N LEU A 262 10.13 -19.47 -1.40
CA LEU A 262 9.25 -20.61 -1.17
C LEU A 262 9.56 -21.83 -2.06
N ARG A 263 10.13 -21.64 -3.24
CA ARG A 263 10.59 -22.73 -4.12
C ARG A 263 11.92 -23.35 -3.68
N CYS A 264 12.75 -22.58 -2.96
CA CYS A 264 14.06 -23.02 -2.47
C CYS A 264 13.92 -23.61 -1.05
N LYS A 265 14.08 -24.92 -0.90
CA LYS A 265 13.91 -25.61 0.40
C LYS A 265 14.83 -25.07 1.51
N PRO A 266 16.14 -24.82 1.28
CA PRO A 266 17.01 -24.19 2.27
C PRO A 266 16.56 -22.78 2.65
N ALA A 267 16.22 -21.94 1.67
CA ALA A 267 15.75 -20.57 1.89
C ALA A 267 14.45 -20.52 2.70
N ARG A 268 13.49 -21.43 2.43
CA ARG A 268 12.26 -21.56 3.25
C ARG A 268 12.55 -21.85 4.72
N LYS A 269 13.55 -22.68 4.99
CA LYS A 269 13.94 -22.99 6.37
C LYS A 269 14.47 -21.73 7.05
N VAL A 270 15.37 -21.01 6.41
CA VAL A 270 15.91 -19.74 6.91
C VAL A 270 14.81 -18.70 7.09
N PHE A 271 13.94 -18.49 6.10
CA PHE A 271 12.79 -17.58 6.19
C PHE A 271 11.92 -17.84 7.44
N ARG A 272 11.71 -19.10 7.80
CA ARG A 272 10.87 -19.47 8.96
C ARG A 272 11.59 -19.39 10.30
N SER A 273 12.92 -19.54 10.33
CA SER A 273 13.71 -19.62 11.56
C SER A 273 14.42 -18.33 11.94
N SER A 274 14.61 -17.40 10.99
CA SER A 274 15.24 -16.09 11.27
C SER A 274 14.30 -15.17 12.06
N PRO A 275 14.86 -14.16 12.77
CA PRO A 275 14.07 -13.06 13.30
C PRO A 275 13.20 -12.43 12.21
N PRO A 276 12.01 -11.89 12.56
CA PRO A 276 11.07 -11.35 11.55
C PRO A 276 11.71 -10.35 10.59
N GLU A 277 12.44 -9.38 11.10
CA GLU A 277 13.11 -8.32 10.35
C GLU A 277 14.18 -8.83 9.38
N GLU A 278 14.77 -9.98 9.66
CA GLU A 278 15.81 -10.62 8.84
C GLU A 278 15.27 -11.72 7.92
N ALA A 279 14.01 -12.10 8.07
CA ALA A 279 13.45 -13.30 7.42
C ALA A 279 13.58 -13.27 5.89
N ILE A 280 13.20 -12.18 5.23
CA ILE A 280 13.35 -12.03 3.78
C ILE A 280 14.82 -11.81 3.39
N PRO A 281 15.58 -10.87 3.98
CA PRO A 281 16.97 -10.65 3.62
C PRO A 281 17.83 -11.92 3.70
N ALA A 282 17.78 -12.63 4.83
CA ALA A 282 18.56 -13.86 5.02
C ALA A 282 18.18 -14.97 4.05
N ALA A 283 16.88 -15.14 3.79
CA ALA A 283 16.41 -16.12 2.81
C ALA A 283 16.79 -15.77 1.37
N LYS A 284 16.84 -14.48 1.01
CA LYS A 284 17.32 -14.02 -0.31
C LYS A 284 18.80 -14.38 -0.54
N ASP A 285 19.63 -14.27 0.47
CA ASP A 285 21.04 -14.65 0.36
C ASP A 285 21.18 -16.16 0.06
N ILE A 286 20.36 -16.99 0.67
CA ILE A 286 20.34 -18.44 0.38
C ILE A 286 19.84 -18.71 -1.04
N VAL A 287 18.79 -18.04 -1.51
CA VAL A 287 18.33 -18.15 -2.91
C VAL A 287 19.44 -17.74 -3.87
N ALA A 288 20.19 -16.68 -3.55
CA ALA A 288 21.28 -16.17 -4.37
C ALA A 288 22.43 -17.18 -4.51
N ILE A 289 22.68 -17.99 -3.50
CA ILE A 289 23.67 -19.06 -3.53
C ILE A 289 23.15 -20.26 -4.33
N ASP A 290 21.91 -20.68 -4.06
CA ASP A 290 21.29 -21.87 -4.67
C ASP A 290 20.92 -21.65 -6.15
N ARG A 291 20.55 -20.42 -6.51
CA ARG A 291 20.13 -20.02 -7.86
C ARG A 291 20.72 -18.66 -8.25
N PRO A 292 22.03 -18.63 -8.48
CA PRO A 292 22.76 -17.37 -8.73
C PRO A 292 22.29 -16.62 -9.99
N GLU A 293 21.64 -17.32 -10.93
CA GLU A 293 21.07 -16.73 -12.14
C GLU A 293 19.83 -15.85 -11.89
N THR A 294 19.17 -16.02 -10.76
CA THR A 294 17.94 -15.29 -10.42
C THR A 294 18.16 -14.05 -9.57
N ALA A 295 19.38 -13.81 -9.10
CA ALA A 295 19.70 -12.74 -8.16
C ALA A 295 20.89 -11.90 -8.59
N ASN A 296 20.89 -10.61 -8.25
CA ASN A 296 22.01 -9.68 -8.48
C ASN A 296 22.63 -9.25 -7.13
N THR A 297 22.83 -10.20 -6.22
CA THR A 297 23.45 -9.96 -4.91
C THR A 297 24.95 -10.25 -4.96
N PHE A 298 25.67 -9.87 -3.90
CA PHE A 298 27.09 -10.18 -3.74
C PHE A 298 27.35 -11.69 -3.83
N PHE A 299 26.59 -12.50 -3.10
CA PHE A 299 26.75 -13.96 -3.10
C PHE A 299 26.39 -14.61 -4.43
N ALA A 300 25.39 -14.09 -5.16
CA ALA A 300 25.08 -14.53 -6.52
C ALA A 300 26.25 -14.29 -7.46
N LYS A 301 26.83 -13.08 -7.42
CA LYS A 301 28.02 -12.75 -8.25
C LYS A 301 29.22 -13.60 -7.88
N LEU A 302 29.43 -13.85 -6.60
CA LEU A 302 30.52 -14.70 -6.12
C LEU A 302 30.35 -16.14 -6.64
N THR A 303 29.14 -16.69 -6.56
CA THR A 303 28.82 -18.05 -7.06
C THR A 303 29.00 -18.13 -8.58
N GLN A 304 28.51 -17.14 -9.33
CA GLN A 304 28.70 -17.04 -10.78
C GLN A 304 30.20 -16.96 -11.15
N MET A 305 30.96 -16.14 -10.42
CA MET A 305 32.41 -16.00 -10.65
C MET A 305 33.16 -17.31 -10.34
N THR A 306 32.82 -17.98 -9.24
CA THR A 306 33.41 -19.27 -8.89
C THR A 306 33.15 -20.31 -9.97
N LYS A 307 31.92 -20.40 -10.48
CA LYS A 307 31.57 -21.28 -11.59
C LYS A 307 32.31 -20.90 -12.88
N PHE A 308 32.33 -19.62 -13.21
CA PHE A 308 33.04 -19.11 -14.38
C PHE A 308 34.55 -19.48 -14.37
N LEU A 309 35.19 -19.38 -13.19
CA LEU A 309 36.59 -19.80 -13.03
C LEU A 309 36.79 -21.31 -13.15
N SER A 310 35.85 -22.08 -12.57
CA SER A 310 35.87 -23.55 -12.63
C SER A 310 35.73 -24.07 -14.07
N ASP A 311 34.86 -23.44 -14.86
CA ASP A 311 34.55 -23.84 -16.23
C ASP A 311 35.53 -23.20 -17.27
N ALA A 312 36.50 -22.39 -16.83
CA ALA A 312 37.37 -21.64 -17.70
C ALA A 312 38.36 -22.57 -18.50
N PRO A 313 38.51 -22.39 -19.81
CA PRO A 313 39.46 -23.17 -20.64
C PRO A 313 40.89 -22.74 -20.36
N VAL A 314 41.46 -23.24 -19.28
CA VAL A 314 42.76 -22.84 -18.72
C VAL A 314 43.88 -22.85 -19.76
N ILE A 315 43.93 -23.86 -20.65
CA ILE A 315 44.95 -23.99 -21.69
C ILE A 315 44.95 -22.78 -22.64
N ASN A 316 43.73 -22.38 -23.10
CA ASN A 316 43.59 -21.25 -24.02
C ASN A 316 43.79 -19.89 -23.34
N ILE A 317 43.55 -19.81 -22.04
CA ILE A 317 43.80 -18.59 -21.25
C ILE A 317 45.29 -18.44 -20.96
N LYS A 318 45.99 -19.52 -20.65
CA LYS A 318 47.40 -19.51 -20.31
C LYS A 318 48.25 -18.86 -21.40
N SER A 319 48.10 -19.24 -22.69
CA SER A 319 48.82 -18.64 -23.79
C SER A 319 48.56 -17.11 -23.91
N LYS A 320 47.29 -16.69 -23.77
CA LYS A 320 46.94 -15.26 -23.82
C LYS A 320 47.53 -14.45 -22.66
N VAL A 321 47.64 -15.04 -21.48
CA VAL A 321 48.21 -14.41 -20.29
C VAL A 321 49.74 -14.31 -20.42
N GLU A 322 50.39 -15.29 -21.01
CA GLU A 322 51.85 -15.28 -21.31
C GLU A 322 52.22 -14.20 -22.32
N GLU A 323 51.37 -13.97 -23.32
CA GLU A 323 51.55 -12.99 -24.38
C GLU A 323 51.18 -11.55 -23.98
N ASN A 324 50.35 -11.35 -22.94
CA ASN A 324 49.86 -10.04 -22.59
C ASN A 324 49.99 -9.71 -21.07
N PRO A 325 50.95 -8.84 -20.71
CA PRO A 325 51.20 -8.45 -19.32
C PRO A 325 49.99 -7.83 -18.61
N ARG A 326 49.08 -7.16 -19.36
CA ARG A 326 47.87 -6.58 -18.78
C ARG A 326 46.88 -7.66 -18.29
N MET A 327 46.79 -8.78 -19.00
CA MET A 327 45.94 -9.91 -18.58
C MET A 327 46.51 -10.59 -17.34
N ARG A 328 47.83 -10.76 -17.26
CA ARG A 328 48.50 -11.25 -16.07
C ARG A 328 48.24 -10.37 -14.87
N ASN A 329 48.47 -9.07 -14.99
CA ASN A 329 48.19 -8.10 -13.91
C ASN A 329 46.72 -8.12 -13.43
N LEU A 330 45.76 -8.36 -14.33
CA LEU A 330 44.36 -8.48 -13.96
C LEU A 330 44.08 -9.71 -13.06
N ILE A 331 44.66 -10.85 -13.43
CA ILE A 331 44.54 -12.10 -12.64
C ILE A 331 45.22 -11.95 -11.28
N ASP A 332 46.42 -11.38 -11.24
CA ASP A 332 47.16 -11.16 -9.97
C ASP A 332 46.44 -10.21 -9.05
N ARG A 333 45.83 -9.15 -9.61
CA ARG A 333 45.01 -8.21 -8.86
C ARG A 333 43.75 -8.88 -8.31
N PHE A 334 43.04 -9.67 -9.13
CA PHE A 334 41.86 -10.42 -8.67
C PHE A 334 42.24 -11.38 -7.53
N HIS A 335 43.29 -12.13 -7.65
CA HIS A 335 43.78 -13.04 -6.61
C HIS A 335 44.10 -12.30 -5.31
N SER A 336 44.81 -11.17 -5.41
CA SER A 336 45.14 -10.34 -4.24
C SER A 336 43.92 -9.81 -3.52
N GLU A 337 42.95 -9.29 -4.24
CA GLU A 337 41.70 -8.78 -3.62
C GLU A 337 40.84 -9.90 -3.00
N ALA A 338 40.76 -11.07 -3.65
CA ALA A 338 40.08 -12.23 -3.12
C ALA A 338 40.74 -12.74 -1.81
N GLN A 339 42.06 -12.78 -1.74
CA GLN A 339 42.80 -13.14 -0.54
C GLN A 339 42.60 -12.13 0.60
N LYS A 340 42.64 -10.83 0.30
CA LYS A 340 42.42 -9.77 1.26
C LYS A 340 41.01 -9.86 1.86
N PHE A 341 40.01 -10.04 1.01
CA PHE A 341 38.63 -10.23 1.43
C PHE A 341 38.46 -11.46 2.35
N TYR A 342 39.01 -12.60 1.95
CA TYR A 342 39.00 -13.83 2.74
C TYR A 342 39.61 -13.65 4.13
N ARG A 343 40.78 -13.01 4.19
CA ARG A 343 41.46 -12.73 5.48
C ARG A 343 40.64 -11.83 6.37
N THR A 344 39.98 -10.80 5.81
CA THR A 344 39.14 -9.87 6.58
C THR A 344 37.96 -10.60 7.22
N ILE A 345 37.25 -11.47 6.48
CA ILE A 345 36.11 -12.23 7.00
C ILE A 345 36.59 -13.30 8.02
N SER A 346 37.71 -13.97 7.76
CA SER A 346 38.23 -15.01 8.66
C SER A 346 38.75 -14.44 9.96
N ALA A 347 39.31 -13.23 9.97
CA ALA A 347 39.76 -12.53 11.17
C ALA A 347 38.59 -12.12 12.08
N SER A 348 37.45 -11.76 11.51
CA SER A 348 36.24 -11.39 12.27
C SER A 348 35.63 -12.56 13.06
N ASN A 349 35.89 -13.81 12.66
CA ASN A 349 35.43 -15.01 13.37
C ASN A 349 36.30 -15.43 14.56
N SER A 350 37.49 -14.82 14.76
CA SER A 350 38.40 -15.15 15.85
C SER A 350 38.22 -14.27 17.10
N GLU A 351 37.38 -13.23 17.05
CA GLU A 351 37.03 -12.38 18.20
C GLU A 351 35.59 -12.67 18.69
N GLN A 352 35.33 -13.87 19.18
CA GLN A 352 34.23 -14.05 20.13
C GLN A 352 34.73 -13.62 21.53
N PRO A 353 34.11 -12.63 22.18
CA PRO A 353 34.46 -12.30 23.54
C PRO A 353 34.16 -13.51 24.46
N SER A 354 35.19 -14.01 25.07
CA SER A 354 35.08 -15.02 26.15
C SER A 354 34.13 -14.51 27.21
N VAL A 355 32.96 -15.15 27.31
CA VAL A 355 32.04 -14.93 28.44
C VAL A 355 32.75 -15.33 29.74
N THR A 356 33.31 -14.33 30.43
CA THR A 356 33.86 -14.48 31.75
C THR A 356 32.72 -14.87 32.67
N ARG A 357 32.71 -16.15 33.10
CA ARG A 357 31.85 -16.64 34.16
C ARG A 357 32.18 -15.86 35.45
N ILE A 358 31.33 -14.90 35.80
CA ILE A 358 31.35 -14.31 37.14
C ILE A 358 30.87 -15.38 38.10
N SER A 359 31.82 -15.97 38.82
CA SER A 359 31.57 -16.88 39.95
C SER A 359 30.83 -16.11 41.04
N LYS A 360 29.65 -16.57 41.42
CA LYS A 360 28.99 -16.21 42.65
C LYS A 360 29.89 -16.67 43.81
N LYS A 361 30.55 -15.72 44.51
CA LYS A 361 31.11 -15.93 45.84
C LYS A 361 30.26 -15.20 46.88
N ASN A 362 29.74 -16.00 47.76
CA ASN A 362 29.10 -15.67 49.02
C ASN A 362 29.71 -14.45 49.72
N SER A 363 28.87 -13.60 50.30
CA SER A 363 29.16 -13.17 51.68
C SER A 363 27.87 -12.88 52.44
N ARG A 364 27.84 -13.52 53.56
CA ARG A 364 26.90 -13.39 54.66
C ARG A 364 27.12 -12.06 55.40
N ARG A 365 26.05 -11.60 56.06
CA ARG A 365 25.97 -10.83 57.36
C ARG A 365 26.40 -9.35 57.27
N PHE A 366 25.52 -8.41 57.67
CA PHE A 366 25.16 -8.03 59.04
C PHE A 366 24.15 -6.86 59.01
N HIS A 367 23.26 -6.99 60.00
CA HIS A 367 22.34 -6.09 60.71
C HIS A 367 21.16 -5.52 59.96
#